data_80c891f39a44081ca654d130b7df0354
#
_entry.id   80c891f39a44081ca654d130b7df0354
#
_cell.length_a   1.000
_cell.length_b   1.000
_cell.length_c   1.000
_cell.angle_alpha   90.00
_cell.angle_beta   90.00
_cell.angle_gamma   90.00
#
_symmetry.space_group_name_H-M   'P 1'
#
loop_
_entity.id
_entity.type
_entity.pdbx_description
1 polymer ?
#
loop_
_entity_poly.entity_id
_entity_poly.type
_entity_poly.pdbx_seq_one_letter_code
_entity_poly.pdbx_strand_id
1 'polypeptide(L)'
;MKTNRGYIYGCVLAVMIVLLMAANLVFGSVDIPVKAVANILFGGEVEKDSWQFIVWESRVPQCITALLCGTALSASGLMLQTVFSNPLADSSILGISSGASLGVALVLLAGGGSIIAGEFVLSGFLSVVAGAFAGAALVMAIILSLSAIIKNTVMLLIAGIMIGYVVSSIISLLNFFSTAEGVHSFVLWGMGNFGGVSMKQLPGFSIITLLGLLIAVLMIKPLNALLLGIRYAENLGVNIRRVRNWLLIATGLLTAVTTAFCGPIAFIGLAVPHMARLMLGTSNHNMLMPVTLLTGSAVALLCNLICILPGEAGIIPLNAVTPLLGAPVIIYVIINQRKIQYFN
;
A
#
# COMPACT_ATOMS: atom_id res chain seq x y z
N MET A 1 7.30 28.28 -14.61
CA MET A 1 7.27 28.31 -13.12
C MET A 1 6.78 27.00 -12.47
N LYS A 2 5.76 26.28 -13.01
CA LYS A 2 5.24 25.03 -12.40
C LYS A 2 6.24 23.84 -12.48
N THR A 3 7.06 23.74 -13.53
CA THR A 3 8.10 22.70 -13.71
C THR A 3 9.18 22.74 -12.62
N ASN A 4 9.64 23.92 -12.25
CA ASN A 4 10.66 24.08 -11.20
C ASN A 4 10.15 23.63 -9.82
N ARG A 5 8.85 23.78 -9.52
CA ARG A 5 8.27 23.32 -8.25
C ARG A 5 8.34 21.80 -8.10
N GLY A 6 8.07 21.05 -9.17
CA GLY A 6 8.14 19.59 -9.15
C GLY A 6 9.52 19.06 -8.81
N TYR A 7 10.57 19.66 -9.39
CA TYR A 7 11.96 19.28 -9.08
C TYR A 7 12.34 19.65 -7.65
N ILE A 8 11.97 20.84 -7.17
CA ILE A 8 12.26 21.27 -5.81
C ILE A 8 11.60 20.34 -4.79
N TYR A 9 10.30 20.05 -4.93
CA TYR A 9 9.61 19.10 -4.05
C TYR A 9 10.19 17.69 -4.15
N GLY A 10 10.57 17.24 -5.35
CA GLY A 10 11.24 15.95 -5.54
C GLY A 10 12.56 15.86 -4.77
N CYS A 11 13.42 16.88 -4.84
CA CYS A 11 14.67 16.92 -4.09
C CYS A 11 14.44 16.98 -2.57
N VAL A 12 13.51 17.81 -2.11
CA VAL A 12 13.16 17.91 -0.68
C VAL A 12 12.64 16.56 -0.14
N LEU A 13 11.74 15.93 -0.87
CA LEU A 13 11.21 14.61 -0.49
C LEU A 13 12.29 13.52 -0.51
N ALA A 14 13.21 13.54 -1.49
CA ALA A 14 14.32 12.60 -1.53
C ALA A 14 15.23 12.74 -0.31
N VAL A 15 15.59 13.98 0.07
CA VAL A 15 16.37 14.24 1.30
C VAL A 15 15.59 13.78 2.53
N MET A 16 14.30 14.09 2.62
CA MET A 16 13.44 13.68 3.72
C MET A 16 13.36 12.14 3.84
N ILE A 17 13.24 11.42 2.72
CA ILE A 17 13.24 9.95 2.70
C ILE A 17 14.56 9.42 3.27
N VAL A 18 15.70 9.95 2.84
CA VAL A 18 17.02 9.52 3.35
C VAL A 18 17.12 9.76 4.87
N LEU A 19 16.67 10.91 5.36
CA LEU A 19 16.66 11.20 6.80
C LEU A 19 15.73 10.27 7.58
N LEU A 20 14.52 10.00 7.04
CA LEU A 20 13.57 9.08 7.65
C LEU A 20 14.07 7.63 7.62
N MET A 21 14.75 7.20 6.55
CA MET A 21 15.39 5.88 6.50
C MET A 21 16.49 5.78 7.59
N ALA A 22 17.36 6.77 7.68
CA ALA A 22 18.39 6.81 8.73
C ALA A 22 17.74 6.76 10.13
N ALA A 23 16.68 7.52 10.37
CA ALA A 23 15.95 7.49 11.63
C ALA A 23 15.35 6.10 11.93
N ASN A 24 14.70 5.46 10.94
CA ASN A 24 14.15 4.11 11.10
C ASN A 24 15.23 3.03 11.35
N LEU A 25 16.46 3.24 10.88
CA LEU A 25 17.57 2.33 11.14
C LEU A 25 18.18 2.54 12.55
N VAL A 26 18.15 3.78 13.05
CA VAL A 26 18.70 4.13 14.37
C VAL A 26 17.71 3.83 15.48
N PHE A 27 16.46 4.27 15.35
CA PHE A 27 15.42 4.08 16.36
C PHE A 27 14.75 2.71 16.22
N GLY A 28 14.37 2.11 17.35
CA GLY A 28 13.70 0.80 17.39
C GLY A 28 13.45 0.36 18.82
N SER A 29 12.87 -0.85 18.99
CA SER A 29 12.58 -1.44 20.29
C SER A 29 13.83 -1.75 21.14
N VAL A 30 15.00 -1.84 20.53
CA VAL A 30 16.29 -2.03 21.19
C VAL A 30 17.16 -0.79 20.90
N ASP A 31 17.72 -0.21 21.97
CA ASP A 31 18.62 0.91 21.82
C ASP A 31 19.98 0.44 21.28
N ILE A 32 20.31 0.87 20.07
CA ILE A 32 21.61 0.63 19.42
C ILE A 32 22.26 2.00 19.17
N PRO A 33 23.49 2.22 19.65
CA PRO A 33 24.18 3.49 19.42
C PRO A 33 24.31 3.81 17.93
N VAL A 34 24.11 5.07 17.56
CA VAL A 34 24.18 5.53 16.14
C VAL A 34 25.50 5.11 15.48
N LYS A 35 26.62 5.20 16.24
CA LYS A 35 27.94 4.77 15.77
C LYS A 35 27.98 3.27 15.45
N ALA A 36 27.32 2.43 16.26
CA ALA A 36 27.25 0.99 16.00
C ALA A 36 26.40 0.70 14.75
N VAL A 37 25.26 1.38 14.58
CA VAL A 37 24.44 1.23 13.35
C VAL A 37 25.25 1.64 12.11
N ALA A 38 25.99 2.75 12.16
CA ALA A 38 26.85 3.16 11.06
C ALA A 38 27.95 2.12 10.77
N ASN A 39 28.63 1.60 11.80
CA ASN A 39 29.64 0.55 11.62
C ASN A 39 29.04 -0.71 10.98
N ILE A 40 27.84 -1.15 11.42
CA ILE A 40 27.17 -2.31 10.84
C ILE A 40 26.88 -2.11 9.36
N LEU A 41 26.41 -0.93 8.96
CA LEU A 41 26.05 -0.64 7.57
C LEU A 41 27.27 -0.53 6.65
N PHE A 42 28.40 -0.04 7.18
CA PHE A 42 29.65 0.15 6.41
C PHE A 42 30.69 -0.95 6.62
N GLY A 43 30.34 -2.05 7.30
CA GLY A 43 31.22 -3.22 7.46
C GLY A 43 32.32 -3.05 8.52
N GLY A 44 32.13 -2.15 9.49
CA GLY A 44 33.04 -1.97 10.62
C GLY A 44 32.81 -2.99 11.74
N GLU A 45 33.74 -3.01 12.71
CA GLU A 45 33.63 -3.87 13.90
C GLU A 45 32.48 -3.44 14.81
N VAL A 46 31.79 -4.43 15.38
CA VAL A 46 30.60 -4.25 16.22
C VAL A 46 30.84 -4.95 17.56
N GLU A 47 30.48 -4.30 18.66
CA GLU A 47 30.64 -4.83 20.01
C GLU A 47 29.74 -6.06 20.32
N LYS A 48 28.58 -6.16 19.62
CA LYS A 48 27.57 -7.21 19.86
C LYS A 48 27.02 -7.76 18.53
N ASP A 49 27.17 -9.03 18.29
CA ASP A 49 26.62 -9.71 17.11
C ASP A 49 25.09 -9.59 17.02
N SER A 50 24.39 -9.52 18.18
CA SER A 50 22.94 -9.33 18.24
C SER A 50 22.51 -8.01 17.60
N TRP A 51 23.28 -6.95 17.65
CA TRP A 51 22.98 -5.68 17.00
C TRP A 51 23.06 -5.77 15.49
N GLN A 52 24.06 -6.50 14.97
CA GLN A 52 24.19 -6.78 13.54
C GLN A 52 22.97 -7.54 13.02
N PHE A 53 22.53 -8.58 13.75
CA PHE A 53 21.34 -9.35 13.42
C PHE A 53 20.08 -8.46 13.40
N ILE A 54 19.87 -7.63 14.44
CA ILE A 54 18.70 -6.74 14.53
C ILE A 54 18.67 -5.74 13.34
N VAL A 55 19.80 -5.16 13.01
CA VAL A 55 19.87 -4.18 11.91
C VAL A 55 19.57 -4.84 10.58
N TRP A 56 20.24 -5.96 10.24
CA TRP A 56 20.10 -6.59 8.93
C TRP A 56 18.85 -7.44 8.76
N GLU A 57 18.40 -8.16 9.79
CA GLU A 57 17.26 -9.07 9.67
C GLU A 57 15.92 -8.45 10.08
N SER A 58 15.94 -7.28 10.75
CA SER A 58 14.72 -6.60 11.19
C SER A 58 14.61 -5.18 10.64
N ARG A 59 15.55 -4.26 10.97
CA ARG A 59 15.39 -2.83 10.66
C ARG A 59 15.50 -2.52 9.17
N VAL A 60 16.48 -3.11 8.48
CA VAL A 60 16.69 -2.89 7.03
C VAL A 60 15.49 -3.40 6.23
N PRO A 61 15.02 -4.65 6.40
CA PRO A 61 13.84 -5.14 5.70
C PRO A 61 12.59 -4.30 6.00
N GLN A 62 12.35 -3.95 7.27
CA GLN A 62 11.21 -3.12 7.67
C GLN A 62 11.23 -1.74 7.03
N CYS A 63 12.40 -1.10 6.99
CA CYS A 63 12.58 0.22 6.36
C CYS A 63 12.31 0.16 4.84
N ILE A 64 12.88 -0.82 4.13
CA ILE A 64 12.65 -1.00 2.69
C ILE A 64 11.19 -1.36 2.41
N THR A 65 10.59 -2.21 3.24
CA THR A 65 9.17 -2.57 3.12
C THR A 65 8.27 -1.35 3.29
N ALA A 66 8.51 -0.50 4.29
CA ALA A 66 7.77 0.73 4.49
C ALA A 66 7.87 1.67 3.27
N LEU A 67 9.09 1.86 2.74
CA LEU A 67 9.34 2.66 1.54
C LEU A 67 8.54 2.13 0.34
N LEU A 68 8.63 0.85 0.05
CA LEU A 68 7.97 0.22 -1.10
C LEU A 68 6.44 0.16 -0.92
N CYS A 69 5.93 -0.11 0.28
CA CYS A 69 4.49 -0.06 0.56
C CYS A 69 3.93 1.34 0.36
N GLY A 70 4.63 2.37 0.83
CA GLY A 70 4.22 3.75 0.65
C GLY A 70 4.12 4.15 -0.83
N THR A 71 5.12 3.77 -1.65
CA THR A 71 5.08 3.99 -3.10
C THR A 71 3.93 3.22 -3.75
N ALA A 72 3.77 1.95 -3.41
CA ALA A 72 2.76 1.07 -4.01
C ALA A 72 1.34 1.55 -3.75
N LEU A 73 1.01 1.81 -2.48
CA LEU A 73 -0.34 2.25 -2.10
C LEU A 73 -0.67 3.64 -2.65
N SER A 74 0.29 4.57 -2.63
CA SER A 74 0.07 5.92 -3.17
C SER A 74 -0.09 5.92 -4.70
N ALA A 75 0.67 5.10 -5.43
CA ALA A 75 0.49 4.91 -6.86
C ALA A 75 -0.89 4.31 -7.18
N SER A 76 -1.26 3.26 -6.44
CA SER A 76 -2.57 2.61 -6.54
C SER A 76 -3.71 3.61 -6.34
N GLY A 77 -3.66 4.39 -5.26
CA GLY A 77 -4.66 5.42 -4.98
C GLY A 77 -4.75 6.48 -6.09
N LEU A 78 -3.61 7.02 -6.56
CA LEU A 78 -3.60 8.00 -7.65
C LEU A 78 -4.22 7.47 -8.93
N MET A 79 -3.89 6.24 -9.32
CA MET A 79 -4.48 5.58 -10.49
C MET A 79 -5.99 5.43 -10.37
N LEU A 80 -6.48 4.96 -9.22
CA LEU A 80 -7.91 4.77 -8.99
C LEU A 80 -8.68 6.09 -8.96
N GLN A 81 -8.16 7.10 -8.27
CA GLN A 81 -8.77 8.43 -8.26
C GLN A 81 -8.97 8.97 -9.68
N THR A 82 -8.00 8.73 -10.57
CA THR A 82 -8.08 9.19 -11.96
C THR A 82 -9.05 8.35 -12.78
N VAL A 83 -8.99 7.01 -12.70
CA VAL A 83 -9.88 6.11 -13.46
C VAL A 83 -11.35 6.32 -13.11
N PHE A 84 -11.63 6.48 -11.81
CA PHE A 84 -13.00 6.66 -11.32
C PHE A 84 -13.44 8.11 -11.33
N SER A 85 -12.57 9.05 -11.72
CA SER A 85 -12.81 10.50 -11.62
C SER A 85 -13.40 10.87 -10.25
N ASN A 86 -12.90 10.20 -9.21
CA ASN A 86 -13.38 10.32 -7.84
C ASN A 86 -12.18 10.51 -6.89
N PRO A 87 -12.06 11.68 -6.26
CA PRO A 87 -10.94 11.97 -5.36
C PRO A 87 -10.91 11.07 -4.11
N LEU A 88 -12.01 10.41 -3.77
CA LEU A 88 -12.11 9.51 -2.62
C LEU A 88 -11.89 8.03 -2.99
N ALA A 89 -11.58 7.72 -4.27
CA ALA A 89 -11.31 6.35 -4.67
C ALA A 89 -9.98 5.87 -4.08
N ASP A 90 -10.00 4.66 -3.52
CA ASP A 90 -8.83 3.97 -2.95
C ASP A 90 -8.94 2.47 -3.22
N SER A 91 -7.83 1.75 -3.10
CA SER A 91 -7.73 0.31 -3.35
C SER A 91 -8.60 -0.53 -2.40
N SER A 92 -8.83 -0.06 -1.19
CA SER A 92 -9.74 -0.70 -0.23
C SER A 92 -11.20 -0.72 -0.72
N ILE A 93 -11.63 0.31 -1.44
CA ILE A 93 -13.01 0.44 -1.95
C ILE A 93 -13.31 -0.57 -3.05
N LEU A 94 -12.32 -0.99 -3.85
CA LEU A 94 -12.50 -2.03 -4.87
C LEU A 94 -12.64 -3.44 -4.28
N GLY A 95 -12.52 -3.60 -2.97
CA GLY A 95 -12.65 -4.89 -2.32
C GLY A 95 -11.43 -5.82 -2.46
N ILE A 96 -10.34 -5.39 -3.10
CA ILE A 96 -9.14 -6.22 -3.30
C ILE A 96 -8.48 -6.54 -1.97
N SER A 97 -8.33 -5.53 -1.11
CA SER A 97 -7.83 -5.70 0.25
C SER A 97 -8.77 -6.58 1.10
N SER A 98 -10.09 -6.44 0.91
CA SER A 98 -11.07 -7.33 1.56
C SER A 98 -10.91 -8.77 1.08
N GLY A 99 -10.68 -8.99 -0.22
CA GLY A 99 -10.38 -10.32 -0.77
C GLY A 99 -9.13 -10.94 -0.15
N ALA A 100 -8.04 -10.16 -0.02
CA ALA A 100 -6.85 -10.61 0.69
C ALA A 100 -7.18 -10.99 2.14
N SER A 101 -7.95 -10.17 2.85
CA SER A 101 -8.39 -10.45 4.22
C SER A 101 -9.24 -11.73 4.32
N LEU A 102 -10.09 -12.02 3.33
CA LEU A 102 -10.83 -13.28 3.26
C LEU A 102 -9.89 -14.48 3.12
N GLY A 103 -8.92 -14.39 2.21
CA GLY A 103 -7.94 -15.45 2.04
C GLY A 103 -7.16 -15.74 3.32
N VAL A 104 -6.73 -14.72 4.04
CA VAL A 104 -6.08 -14.85 5.35
C VAL A 104 -7.03 -15.40 6.40
N ALA A 105 -8.28 -14.93 6.42
CA ALA A 105 -9.30 -15.46 7.34
C ALA A 105 -9.52 -16.96 7.14
N LEU A 106 -9.58 -17.43 5.90
CA LEU A 106 -9.67 -18.87 5.61
C LEU A 106 -8.47 -19.64 6.13
N VAL A 107 -7.26 -19.10 6.02
CA VAL A 107 -6.04 -19.75 6.52
C VAL A 107 -5.99 -19.75 8.04
N LEU A 108 -6.20 -18.60 8.69
CA LEU A 108 -6.02 -18.46 10.13
C LEU A 108 -7.21 -18.96 10.93
N LEU A 109 -8.45 -18.68 10.48
CA LEU A 109 -9.67 -18.96 11.22
C LEU A 109 -10.22 -20.37 10.95
N ALA A 110 -10.12 -20.84 9.71
CA ALA A 110 -10.62 -22.16 9.33
C ALA A 110 -9.52 -23.21 9.19
N GLY A 111 -8.32 -22.82 8.71
CA GLY A 111 -7.19 -23.72 8.44
C GLY A 111 -6.18 -23.86 9.58
N GLY A 112 -6.39 -23.24 10.74
CA GLY A 112 -5.46 -23.29 11.86
C GLY A 112 -4.04 -22.78 11.53
N GLY A 113 -3.92 -21.83 10.59
CA GLY A 113 -2.64 -21.26 10.18
C GLY A 113 -1.87 -22.05 9.11
N SER A 114 -2.50 -23.04 8.48
CA SER A 114 -1.88 -23.84 7.42
C SER A 114 -2.80 -24.08 6.23
N ILE A 115 -2.19 -24.32 5.06
CA ILE A 115 -2.87 -24.78 3.85
C ILE A 115 -2.41 -26.20 3.58
N ILE A 116 -3.35 -27.13 3.55
CA ILE A 116 -3.08 -28.56 3.30
C ILE A 116 -3.71 -28.91 1.95
N ALA A 117 -2.89 -29.37 1.00
CA ALA A 117 -3.33 -29.83 -0.32
C ALA A 117 -2.67 -31.17 -0.64
N GLY A 118 -3.35 -32.28 -0.26
CA GLY A 118 -2.80 -33.62 -0.35
C GLY A 118 -1.57 -33.79 0.55
N GLU A 119 -0.43 -34.16 -0.04
CA GLU A 119 0.85 -34.29 0.69
C GLU A 119 1.58 -32.96 0.90
N PHE A 120 1.11 -31.89 0.24
CA PHE A 120 1.73 -30.57 0.34
C PHE A 120 1.14 -29.77 1.51
N VAL A 121 2.01 -29.39 2.46
CA VAL A 121 1.65 -28.57 3.64
C VAL A 121 2.41 -27.26 3.59
N LEU A 122 1.67 -26.16 3.51
CA LEU A 122 2.20 -24.80 3.63
C LEU A 122 1.73 -24.22 4.96
N SER A 123 2.65 -23.85 5.83
CA SER A 123 2.35 -23.36 7.18
C SER A 123 3.03 -22.01 7.48
N GLY A 124 2.56 -21.36 8.54
CA GLY A 124 3.13 -20.12 9.03
C GLY A 124 2.91 -18.93 8.10
N PHE A 125 3.86 -17.99 8.06
CA PHE A 125 3.73 -16.76 7.30
C PHE A 125 3.48 -16.99 5.78
N LEU A 126 4.06 -18.04 5.20
CA LEU A 126 3.93 -18.32 3.78
C LEU A 126 2.50 -18.72 3.39
N SER A 127 1.79 -19.45 4.27
CA SER A 127 0.38 -19.79 4.05
C SER A 127 -0.51 -18.55 4.11
N VAL A 128 -0.23 -17.62 5.02
CA VAL A 128 -0.94 -16.35 5.14
C VAL A 128 -0.76 -15.51 3.87
N VAL A 129 0.48 -15.37 3.39
CA VAL A 129 0.78 -14.63 2.16
C VAL A 129 0.11 -15.28 0.95
N ALA A 130 0.18 -16.61 0.82
CA ALA A 130 -0.47 -17.34 -0.29
C ALA A 130 -1.99 -17.18 -0.24
N GLY A 131 -2.61 -17.30 0.95
CA GLY A 131 -4.03 -17.07 1.15
C GLY A 131 -4.46 -15.65 0.78
N ALA A 132 -3.69 -14.65 1.23
CA ALA A 132 -3.95 -13.25 0.89
C ALA A 132 -3.89 -12.99 -0.63
N PHE A 133 -2.86 -13.51 -1.32
CA PHE A 133 -2.77 -13.40 -2.78
C PHE A 133 -3.91 -14.10 -3.50
N ALA A 134 -4.28 -15.31 -3.08
CA ALA A 134 -5.38 -16.04 -3.68
C ALA A 134 -6.71 -15.30 -3.52
N GLY A 135 -7.01 -14.77 -2.33
CA GLY A 135 -8.20 -13.98 -2.05
C GLY A 135 -8.23 -12.66 -2.83
N ALA A 136 -7.10 -11.95 -2.89
CA ALA A 136 -6.97 -10.73 -3.69
C ALA A 136 -7.16 -11.01 -5.19
N ALA A 137 -6.55 -12.08 -5.71
CA ALA A 137 -6.66 -12.49 -7.10
C ALA A 137 -8.11 -12.87 -7.46
N LEU A 138 -8.82 -13.58 -6.58
CA LEU A 138 -10.22 -13.92 -6.76
C LEU A 138 -11.09 -12.66 -6.91
N VAL A 139 -10.99 -11.72 -5.96
CA VAL A 139 -11.76 -10.47 -6.02
C VAL A 139 -11.35 -9.64 -7.24
N MET A 140 -10.06 -9.59 -7.59
CA MET A 140 -9.61 -8.92 -8.79
C MET A 140 -10.20 -9.53 -10.05
N ALA A 141 -10.26 -10.86 -10.16
CA ALA A 141 -10.88 -11.56 -11.30
C ALA A 141 -12.37 -11.21 -11.41
N ILE A 142 -13.09 -11.14 -10.28
CA ILE A 142 -14.49 -10.72 -10.24
C ILE A 142 -14.63 -9.26 -10.72
N ILE A 143 -13.82 -8.33 -10.21
CA ILE A 143 -13.84 -6.91 -10.61
C ILE A 143 -13.52 -6.74 -12.10
N LEU A 144 -12.52 -7.45 -12.63
CA LEU A 144 -12.19 -7.42 -14.05
C LEU A 144 -13.34 -7.98 -14.93
N SER A 145 -13.98 -9.05 -14.49
CA SER A 145 -15.14 -9.62 -15.17
C SER A 145 -16.31 -8.64 -15.17
N LEU A 146 -16.62 -8.02 -14.03
CA LEU A 146 -17.64 -6.98 -13.93
C LEU A 146 -17.28 -5.74 -14.77
N SER A 147 -16.00 -5.35 -14.80
CA SER A 147 -15.50 -4.26 -15.63
C SER A 147 -15.71 -4.50 -17.13
N ALA A 148 -15.81 -5.76 -17.57
CA ALA A 148 -16.15 -6.09 -18.95
C ALA A 148 -17.63 -5.81 -19.31
N ILE A 149 -18.52 -5.93 -18.33
CA ILE A 149 -19.97 -5.76 -18.47
C ILE A 149 -20.39 -4.34 -18.09
N ILE A 150 -19.90 -3.85 -16.96
CA ILE A 150 -20.26 -2.54 -16.40
C ILE A 150 -19.38 -1.45 -17.04
N LYS A 151 -19.97 -0.62 -17.89
CA LYS A 151 -19.26 0.49 -18.53
C LYS A 151 -19.14 1.71 -17.61
N ASN A 152 -20.09 1.90 -16.71
CA ASN A 152 -20.13 3.03 -15.79
C ASN A 152 -19.15 2.79 -14.62
N THR A 153 -18.18 3.70 -14.47
CA THR A 153 -17.14 3.61 -13.44
C THR A 153 -17.68 3.71 -12.02
N VAL A 154 -18.72 4.52 -11.79
CA VAL A 154 -19.34 4.65 -10.45
C VAL A 154 -20.05 3.35 -10.06
N MET A 155 -20.76 2.70 -11.01
CA MET A 155 -21.41 1.40 -10.74
C MET A 155 -20.37 0.31 -10.44
N LEU A 156 -19.21 0.33 -11.11
CA LEU A 156 -18.13 -0.61 -10.83
C LEU A 156 -17.55 -0.39 -9.41
N LEU A 157 -17.42 0.87 -8.99
CA LEU A 157 -17.00 1.21 -7.63
C LEU A 157 -18.00 0.68 -6.59
N ILE A 158 -19.31 0.90 -6.81
CA ILE A 158 -20.36 0.38 -5.93
C ILE A 158 -20.32 -1.15 -5.87
N ALA A 159 -20.11 -1.83 -7.00
CA ALA A 159 -19.96 -3.28 -7.02
C ALA A 159 -18.77 -3.74 -6.16
N GLY A 160 -17.63 -3.04 -6.20
CA GLY A 160 -16.49 -3.31 -5.34
C GLY A 160 -16.81 -3.17 -3.85
N ILE A 161 -17.55 -2.12 -3.47
CA ILE A 161 -18.02 -1.93 -2.10
C ILE A 161 -18.94 -3.07 -1.65
N MET A 162 -19.88 -3.49 -2.51
CA MET A 162 -20.80 -4.60 -2.21
C MET A 162 -20.06 -5.92 -2.04
N ILE A 163 -19.05 -6.20 -2.88
CA ILE A 163 -18.16 -7.35 -2.70
C ILE A 163 -17.46 -7.27 -1.34
N GLY A 164 -16.95 -6.10 -0.97
CA GLY A 164 -16.36 -5.87 0.34
C GLY A 164 -17.28 -6.22 1.50
N TYR A 165 -18.56 -5.84 1.43
CA TYR A 165 -19.56 -6.19 2.45
C TYR A 165 -19.85 -7.68 2.52
N VAL A 166 -19.99 -8.37 1.37
CA VAL A 166 -20.16 -9.82 1.33
C VAL A 166 -18.97 -10.53 1.98
N VAL A 167 -17.75 -10.10 1.61
CA VAL A 167 -16.51 -10.63 2.18
C VAL A 167 -16.45 -10.40 3.69
N SER A 168 -16.78 -9.19 4.16
CA SER A 168 -16.83 -8.87 5.58
C SER A 168 -17.81 -9.75 6.36
N SER A 169 -18.97 -10.04 5.77
CA SER A 169 -19.96 -10.95 6.37
C SER A 169 -19.42 -12.39 6.49
N ILE A 170 -18.72 -12.88 5.45
CA ILE A 170 -18.09 -14.20 5.49
C ILE A 170 -17.01 -14.25 6.57
N ILE A 171 -16.15 -13.21 6.67
CA ILE A 171 -15.12 -13.12 7.71
C ILE A 171 -15.76 -13.11 9.10
N SER A 172 -16.87 -12.41 9.29
CA SER A 172 -17.60 -12.40 10.56
C SER A 172 -18.12 -13.79 10.96
N LEU A 173 -18.63 -14.56 9.99
CA LEU A 173 -19.02 -15.94 10.24
C LEU A 173 -17.83 -16.83 10.59
N LEU A 174 -16.71 -16.69 9.87
CA LEU A 174 -15.48 -17.44 10.19
C LEU A 174 -14.97 -17.12 11.60
N ASN A 175 -14.98 -15.85 11.99
CA ASN A 175 -14.60 -15.44 13.36
C ASN A 175 -15.51 -16.05 14.40
N PHE A 176 -16.81 -16.14 14.17
CA PHE A 176 -17.77 -16.72 15.11
C PHE A 176 -17.51 -18.22 15.38
N PHE A 177 -17.10 -18.96 14.36
CA PHE A 177 -16.83 -20.40 14.49
C PHE A 177 -15.36 -20.74 14.81
N SER A 178 -14.48 -19.75 14.87
CA SER A 178 -13.04 -19.96 15.04
C SER A 178 -12.62 -20.09 16.52
N THR A 179 -11.38 -20.53 16.72
CA THR A 179 -10.74 -20.54 18.04
C THR A 179 -10.30 -19.13 18.46
N ALA A 180 -10.17 -18.89 19.77
CA ALA A 180 -9.67 -17.61 20.28
C ALA A 180 -8.27 -17.26 19.74
N GLU A 181 -7.39 -18.24 19.56
CA GLU A 181 -6.05 -18.08 19.00
C GLU A 181 -6.08 -17.66 17.51
N GLY A 182 -6.96 -18.29 16.72
CA GLY A 182 -7.17 -17.94 15.33
C GLY A 182 -7.68 -16.49 15.17
N VAL A 183 -8.68 -16.12 15.98
CA VAL A 183 -9.21 -14.74 16.01
C VAL A 183 -8.12 -13.75 16.42
N HIS A 184 -7.35 -14.03 17.46
CA HIS A 184 -6.25 -13.18 17.91
C HIS A 184 -5.20 -12.99 16.81
N SER A 185 -4.78 -14.06 16.14
CA SER A 185 -3.81 -14.02 15.04
C SER A 185 -4.32 -13.21 13.85
N PHE A 186 -5.61 -13.37 13.49
CA PHE A 186 -6.25 -12.60 12.42
C PHE A 186 -6.34 -11.11 12.76
N VAL A 187 -6.70 -10.76 13.99
CA VAL A 187 -6.75 -9.36 14.46
C VAL A 187 -5.37 -8.72 14.42
N LEU A 188 -4.33 -9.40 14.92
CA LEU A 188 -2.95 -8.89 14.87
C LEU A 188 -2.48 -8.66 13.44
N TRP A 189 -2.76 -9.60 12.51
CA TRP A 189 -2.45 -9.40 11.11
C TRP A 189 -3.19 -8.20 10.51
N GLY A 190 -4.47 -8.04 10.86
CA GLY A 190 -5.32 -6.93 10.40
C GLY A 190 -4.89 -5.54 10.90
N MET A 191 -4.08 -5.47 11.94
CA MET A 191 -3.56 -4.19 12.46
C MET A 191 -2.49 -3.56 11.56
N GLY A 192 -1.91 -4.34 10.64
CA GLY A 192 -0.87 -3.88 9.71
C GLY A 192 0.49 -3.68 10.36
N ASN A 193 1.54 -4.15 9.69
CA ASN A 193 2.92 -4.03 10.16
C ASN A 193 3.91 -4.12 8.99
N PHE A 194 4.90 -3.26 8.93
CA PHE A 194 5.99 -3.37 7.96
C PHE A 194 7.10 -4.34 8.38
N GLY A 195 7.18 -4.73 9.64
CA GLY A 195 8.18 -5.67 10.17
C GLY A 195 7.90 -7.15 9.87
N GLY A 196 6.80 -7.46 9.18
CA GLY A 196 6.45 -8.86 8.83
C GLY A 196 7.28 -9.46 7.68
N VAL A 197 8.01 -8.64 6.92
CA VAL A 197 8.82 -9.07 5.77
C VAL A 197 10.25 -9.34 6.20
N SER A 198 10.70 -10.59 6.12
CA SER A 198 12.09 -10.98 6.40
C SER A 198 13.03 -10.65 5.24
N MET A 199 14.35 -10.62 5.50
CA MET A 199 15.35 -10.40 4.47
C MET A 199 15.25 -11.41 3.31
N LYS A 200 14.88 -12.66 3.60
CA LYS A 200 14.68 -13.72 2.58
C LYS A 200 13.47 -13.47 1.68
N GLN A 201 12.44 -12.80 2.20
CA GLN A 201 11.18 -12.52 1.47
C GLN A 201 11.24 -11.17 0.73
N LEU A 202 12.10 -10.27 1.17
CA LEU A 202 12.23 -8.92 0.65
C LEU A 202 12.47 -8.87 -0.88
N PRO A 203 13.30 -9.72 -1.51
CA PRO A 203 13.48 -9.72 -2.95
C PRO A 203 12.17 -10.02 -3.70
N GLY A 204 11.42 -11.05 -3.29
CA GLY A 204 10.13 -11.39 -3.91
C GLY A 204 9.11 -10.26 -3.78
N PHE A 205 8.96 -9.71 -2.57
CA PHE A 205 8.13 -8.53 -2.32
C PHE A 205 8.50 -7.34 -3.20
N SER A 206 9.81 -7.03 -3.29
CA SER A 206 10.34 -5.90 -4.07
C SER A 206 10.09 -6.07 -5.57
N ILE A 207 10.36 -7.27 -6.12
CA ILE A 207 10.16 -7.55 -7.55
C ILE A 207 8.70 -7.35 -7.95
N ILE A 208 7.76 -7.92 -7.19
CA ILE A 208 6.33 -7.80 -7.49
C ILE A 208 5.88 -6.34 -7.39
N THR A 209 6.33 -5.63 -6.37
CA THR A 209 6.03 -4.20 -6.17
C THR A 209 6.58 -3.35 -7.32
N LEU A 210 7.84 -3.56 -7.72
CA LEU A 210 8.47 -2.82 -8.81
C LEU A 210 7.80 -3.10 -10.16
N LEU A 211 7.33 -4.33 -10.41
CA LEU A 211 6.55 -4.66 -11.62
C LEU A 211 5.23 -3.88 -11.65
N GLY A 212 4.49 -3.82 -10.53
CA GLY A 212 3.28 -3.01 -10.45
C GLY A 212 3.53 -1.50 -10.64
N LEU A 213 4.61 -0.99 -10.05
CA LEU A 213 5.04 0.41 -10.22
C LEU A 213 5.47 0.71 -11.65
N LEU A 214 6.15 -0.22 -12.33
CA LEU A 214 6.50 -0.08 -13.73
C LEU A 214 5.25 0.09 -14.60
N ILE A 215 4.22 -0.73 -14.38
CA ILE A 215 2.95 -0.59 -15.09
C ILE A 215 2.33 0.79 -14.79
N ALA A 216 2.33 1.23 -13.52
CA ALA A 216 1.81 2.54 -13.13
C ALA A 216 2.50 3.70 -13.85
N VAL A 217 3.83 3.66 -14.00
CA VAL A 217 4.62 4.66 -14.73
C VAL A 217 4.32 4.62 -16.22
N LEU A 218 4.20 3.44 -16.84
CA LEU A 218 3.83 3.29 -18.25
C LEU A 218 2.42 3.84 -18.54
N MET A 219 1.54 3.87 -17.54
CA MET A 219 0.18 4.40 -17.66
C MET A 219 0.07 5.92 -17.48
N ILE A 220 1.15 6.65 -17.26
CA ILE A 220 1.15 8.12 -17.07
C ILE A 220 0.47 8.85 -18.25
N LYS A 221 0.81 8.47 -19.49
CA LYS A 221 0.22 9.10 -20.68
C LYS A 221 -1.30 8.84 -20.80
N PRO A 222 -1.78 7.59 -20.71
CA PRO A 222 -3.20 7.31 -20.66
C PRO A 222 -3.93 8.01 -19.50
N LEU A 223 -3.33 8.09 -18.31
CA LEU A 223 -3.91 8.79 -17.17
C LEU A 223 -4.10 10.28 -17.44
N ASN A 224 -3.13 10.93 -18.09
CA ASN A 224 -3.27 12.32 -18.49
C ASN A 224 -4.38 12.52 -19.55
N ALA A 225 -4.56 11.58 -20.47
CA ALA A 225 -5.66 11.63 -21.42
C ALA A 225 -7.03 11.51 -20.72
N LEU A 226 -7.14 10.63 -19.70
CA LEU A 226 -8.37 10.46 -18.92
C LEU A 226 -8.77 11.72 -18.13
N LEU A 227 -7.82 12.57 -17.73
CA LEU A 227 -8.13 13.86 -17.08
C LEU A 227 -8.95 14.81 -17.98
N LEU A 228 -8.84 14.69 -19.29
CA LEU A 228 -9.59 15.50 -20.27
C LEU A 228 -11.02 14.97 -20.48
N GLY A 229 -11.36 13.86 -19.82
CA GLY A 229 -12.64 13.18 -19.99
C GLY A 229 -12.59 11.99 -20.95
N ILE A 230 -13.44 11.00 -20.70
CA ILE A 230 -13.45 9.72 -21.43
C ILE A 230 -13.64 9.91 -22.94
N ARG A 231 -14.62 10.73 -23.33
CA ARG A 231 -14.93 11.00 -24.76
C ARG A 231 -13.74 11.66 -25.49
N TYR A 232 -13.06 12.57 -24.81
CA TYR A 232 -11.89 13.23 -25.39
C TYR A 232 -10.71 12.28 -25.54
N ALA A 233 -10.47 11.45 -24.54
CA ALA A 233 -9.44 10.41 -24.59
C ALA A 233 -9.69 9.40 -25.72
N GLU A 234 -10.93 8.99 -25.95
CA GLU A 234 -11.32 8.12 -27.08
C GLU A 234 -11.00 8.78 -28.44
N ASN A 235 -11.30 10.07 -28.60
CA ASN A 235 -10.98 10.84 -29.83
C ASN A 235 -9.47 10.97 -30.06
N LEU A 236 -8.66 10.90 -29.00
CA LEU A 236 -7.19 10.84 -29.09
C LEU A 236 -6.67 9.41 -29.38
N GLY A 237 -7.54 8.44 -29.63
CA GLY A 237 -7.19 7.06 -29.96
C GLY A 237 -6.88 6.19 -28.74
N VAL A 238 -7.20 6.66 -27.52
CA VAL A 238 -6.98 5.87 -26.30
C VAL A 238 -8.07 4.81 -26.15
N ASN A 239 -7.69 3.55 -26.11
CA ASN A 239 -8.62 2.44 -25.81
C ASN A 239 -8.93 2.42 -24.32
N ILE A 240 -10.03 3.05 -23.92
CA ILE A 240 -10.45 3.22 -22.51
C ILE A 240 -10.57 1.89 -21.78
N ARG A 241 -11.16 0.86 -22.43
CA ARG A 241 -11.32 -0.47 -21.82
C ARG A 241 -9.97 -1.12 -21.50
N ARG A 242 -9.02 -1.05 -22.44
CA ARG A 242 -7.67 -1.61 -22.25
C ARG A 242 -6.92 -0.86 -21.14
N VAL A 243 -6.98 0.46 -21.15
CA VAL A 243 -6.34 1.31 -20.13
C VAL A 243 -6.92 1.02 -18.76
N ARG A 244 -8.25 0.98 -18.62
CA ARG A 244 -8.92 0.65 -17.36
C ARG A 244 -8.50 -0.71 -16.84
N ASN A 245 -8.44 -1.74 -17.68
CA ASN A 245 -8.02 -3.07 -17.26
C ASN A 245 -6.56 -3.09 -16.76
N TRP A 246 -5.64 -2.45 -17.47
CA TRP A 246 -4.24 -2.35 -17.03
C TRP A 246 -4.09 -1.58 -15.71
N LEU A 247 -4.85 -0.50 -15.53
CA LEU A 247 -4.85 0.26 -14.29
C LEU A 247 -5.43 -0.56 -13.13
N LEU A 248 -6.50 -1.34 -13.35
CA LEU A 248 -7.04 -2.25 -12.34
C LEU A 248 -6.05 -3.37 -12.00
N ILE A 249 -5.37 -3.97 -12.99
CA ILE A 249 -4.35 -5.00 -12.76
C ILE A 249 -3.19 -4.43 -11.95
N ALA A 250 -2.64 -3.26 -12.35
CA ALA A 250 -1.55 -2.63 -11.62
C ALA A 250 -1.94 -2.32 -10.16
N THR A 251 -3.10 -1.71 -9.97
CA THR A 251 -3.65 -1.40 -8.65
C THR A 251 -3.85 -2.66 -7.81
N GLY A 252 -4.42 -3.69 -8.42
CA GLY A 252 -4.66 -4.96 -7.75
C GLY A 252 -3.38 -5.66 -7.34
N LEU A 253 -2.36 -5.66 -8.21
CA LEU A 253 -1.06 -6.24 -7.92
C LEU A 253 -0.38 -5.50 -6.75
N LEU A 254 -0.35 -4.16 -6.82
CA LEU A 254 0.24 -3.32 -5.78
C LEU A 254 -0.48 -3.48 -4.43
N THR A 255 -1.82 -3.52 -4.45
CA THR A 255 -2.62 -3.72 -3.23
C THR A 255 -2.47 -5.15 -2.70
N ALA A 256 -2.51 -6.16 -3.57
CA ALA A 256 -2.38 -7.55 -3.16
C ALA A 256 -1.04 -7.82 -2.48
N VAL A 257 0.08 -7.36 -3.08
CA VAL A 257 1.41 -7.57 -2.50
C VAL A 257 1.57 -6.85 -1.17
N THR A 258 1.14 -5.59 -1.07
CA THR A 258 1.24 -4.83 0.19
C THR A 258 0.36 -5.45 1.27
N THR A 259 -0.90 -5.80 0.95
CA THR A 259 -1.81 -6.40 1.93
C THR A 259 -1.36 -7.80 2.35
N ALA A 260 -0.85 -8.63 1.44
CA ALA A 260 -0.40 -9.98 1.75
C ALA A 260 0.78 -10.00 2.73
N PHE A 261 1.75 -9.11 2.55
CA PHE A 261 2.96 -9.09 3.37
C PHE A 261 2.85 -8.22 4.62
N CYS A 262 2.09 -7.13 4.57
CA CYS A 262 2.04 -6.14 5.64
C CYS A 262 0.67 -6.02 6.32
N GLY A 263 -0.31 -6.83 5.90
CA GLY A 263 -1.71 -6.64 6.29
C GLY A 263 -2.39 -5.48 5.55
N PRO A 264 -3.69 -5.28 5.75
CA PRO A 264 -4.43 -4.19 5.14
C PRO A 264 -3.97 -2.85 5.73
N ILE A 265 -3.48 -1.94 4.90
CA ILE A 265 -3.05 -0.60 5.30
C ILE A 265 -4.01 0.43 4.72
N ALA A 266 -4.63 1.21 5.60
CA ALA A 266 -5.59 2.24 5.23
C ALA A 266 -4.94 3.63 5.07
N PHE A 267 -5.65 4.54 4.40
CA PHE A 267 -5.38 5.97 4.27
C PHE A 267 -4.17 6.39 3.42
N ILE A 268 -3.11 5.62 3.30
CA ILE A 268 -1.93 6.02 2.49
C ILE A 268 -2.35 6.24 1.03
N GLY A 269 -3.05 5.29 0.43
CA GLY A 269 -3.53 5.40 -0.95
C GLY A 269 -4.52 6.54 -1.16
N LEU A 270 -5.32 6.85 -0.15
CA LEU A 270 -6.30 7.92 -0.20
C LEU A 270 -5.65 9.30 -0.01
N ALA A 271 -4.86 9.51 1.05
CA ALA A 271 -4.37 10.82 1.47
C ALA A 271 -3.18 11.32 0.66
N VAL A 272 -2.23 10.43 0.32
CA VAL A 272 -0.97 10.84 -0.31
C VAL A 272 -1.15 11.49 -1.68
N PRO A 273 -1.99 11.01 -2.62
CA PRO A 273 -2.22 11.70 -3.88
C PRO A 273 -2.78 13.11 -3.69
N HIS A 274 -3.56 13.36 -2.65
CA HIS A 274 -4.05 14.69 -2.31
C HIS A 274 -2.94 15.59 -1.81
N MET A 275 -2.07 15.07 -0.91
CA MET A 275 -0.90 15.82 -0.46
C MET A 275 -0.02 16.24 -1.63
N ALA A 276 0.26 15.33 -2.57
CA ALA A 276 1.04 15.62 -3.75
C ALA A 276 0.39 16.66 -4.67
N ARG A 277 -0.94 16.62 -4.86
CA ARG A 277 -1.68 17.66 -5.61
C ARG A 277 -1.63 19.02 -4.93
N LEU A 278 -1.75 19.08 -3.60
CA LEU A 278 -1.64 20.32 -2.84
C LEU A 278 -0.24 20.93 -2.99
N MET A 279 0.82 20.13 -2.93
CA MET A 279 2.20 20.58 -3.09
C MET A 279 2.45 21.13 -4.49
N LEU A 280 1.99 20.44 -5.53
CA LEU A 280 2.28 20.77 -6.92
C LEU A 280 1.32 21.79 -7.53
N GLY A 281 0.07 21.84 -7.07
CA GLY A 281 -0.99 22.65 -7.69
C GLY A 281 -1.30 22.23 -9.13
N THR A 282 -1.15 20.93 -9.46
CA THR A 282 -1.44 20.37 -10.78
C THR A 282 -1.89 18.92 -10.69
N SER A 283 -2.72 18.50 -11.65
CA SER A 283 -3.15 17.12 -11.83
C SER A 283 -2.36 16.39 -12.94
N ASN A 284 -1.38 17.03 -13.57
CA ASN A 284 -0.56 16.41 -14.62
C ASN A 284 0.30 15.27 -14.04
N HIS A 285 0.01 14.04 -14.47
CA HIS A 285 0.66 12.81 -13.95
C HIS A 285 2.16 12.73 -14.26
N ASN A 286 2.68 13.47 -15.24
CA ASN A 286 4.12 13.52 -15.49
C ASN A 286 4.90 14.04 -14.27
N MET A 287 4.31 14.97 -13.52
CA MET A 287 4.88 15.52 -12.28
C MET A 287 4.23 14.90 -11.04
N LEU A 288 2.92 14.66 -11.13
CA LEU A 288 2.16 14.18 -9.98
C LEU A 288 2.55 12.76 -9.58
N MET A 289 2.75 11.84 -10.54
CA MET A 289 3.12 10.45 -10.23
C MET A 289 4.44 10.36 -9.46
N PRO A 290 5.58 10.91 -9.94
CA PRO A 290 6.83 10.85 -9.19
C PRO A 290 6.74 11.47 -7.79
N VAL A 291 6.11 12.64 -7.66
CA VAL A 291 5.95 13.29 -6.35
C VAL A 291 5.03 12.48 -5.44
N THR A 292 3.99 11.85 -5.97
CA THR A 292 3.11 10.95 -5.20
C THR A 292 3.88 9.75 -4.67
N LEU A 293 4.72 9.11 -5.49
CA LEU A 293 5.55 7.98 -5.07
C LEU A 293 6.48 8.36 -3.92
N LEU A 294 7.20 9.48 -4.07
CA LEU A 294 8.12 9.98 -3.04
C LEU A 294 7.37 10.38 -1.76
N THR A 295 6.23 11.07 -1.89
CA THR A 295 5.41 11.43 -0.73
C THR A 295 4.89 10.19 -0.01
N GLY A 296 4.47 9.16 -0.76
CA GLY A 296 4.02 7.89 -0.20
C GLY A 296 5.11 7.18 0.60
N SER A 297 6.33 7.11 0.06
CA SER A 297 7.49 6.58 0.77
C SER A 297 7.76 7.35 2.06
N ALA A 298 7.79 8.69 1.98
CA ALA A 298 8.06 9.53 3.14
C ALA A 298 6.99 9.37 4.24
N VAL A 299 5.70 9.33 3.86
CA VAL A 299 4.59 9.14 4.80
C VAL A 299 4.64 7.76 5.44
N ALA A 300 4.90 6.69 4.67
CA ALA A 300 4.99 5.35 5.21
C ALA A 300 6.17 5.18 6.18
N LEU A 301 7.35 5.74 5.83
CA LEU A 301 8.53 5.76 6.71
C LEU A 301 8.27 6.56 7.99
N LEU A 302 7.58 7.69 7.90
CA LEU A 302 7.17 8.48 9.05
C LEU A 302 6.20 7.70 9.94
N CYS A 303 5.19 7.06 9.36
CA CYS A 303 4.25 6.21 10.11
C CYS A 303 4.99 5.07 10.81
N ASN A 304 5.93 4.39 10.12
CA ASN A 304 6.74 3.33 10.71
C ASN A 304 7.58 3.85 11.88
N LEU A 305 8.22 4.99 11.72
CA LEU A 305 9.00 5.62 12.80
C LEU A 305 8.13 5.89 14.02
N ILE A 306 6.93 6.46 13.84
CA ILE A 306 5.98 6.71 14.95
C ILE A 306 5.57 5.39 15.61
N CYS A 307 5.36 4.31 14.85
CA CYS A 307 4.99 3.01 15.40
C CYS A 307 6.06 2.40 16.29
N ILE A 308 7.36 2.64 16.01
CA ILE A 308 8.48 2.07 16.75
C ILE A 308 9.00 2.97 17.88
N LEU A 309 8.61 4.26 17.90
CA LEU A 309 9.08 5.24 18.91
C LEU A 309 8.81 4.87 20.36
N PRO A 310 7.71 4.17 20.75
CA PRO A 310 7.50 3.76 22.12
C PRO A 310 8.58 2.82 22.68
N GLY A 311 9.44 2.25 21.84
CA GLY A 311 10.58 1.45 22.26
C GLY A 311 10.18 0.21 23.06
N GLU A 312 10.62 0.14 24.31
CA GLU A 312 10.31 -0.98 25.22
C GLU A 312 8.83 -1.12 25.58
N ALA A 313 8.03 -0.05 25.47
CA ALA A 313 6.59 -0.08 25.73
C ALA A 313 5.78 -0.87 24.67
N GLY A 314 6.42 -1.23 23.54
CA GLY A 314 5.82 -2.02 22.49
C GLY A 314 5.73 -1.25 21.15
N ILE A 315 5.17 -1.90 20.15
CA ILE A 315 5.00 -1.35 18.80
C ILE A 315 3.54 -0.96 18.61
N ILE A 316 3.31 0.32 18.24
CA ILE A 316 1.96 0.80 17.92
C ILE A 316 1.53 0.17 16.57
N PRO A 317 0.29 -0.35 16.47
CA PRO A 317 -0.23 -0.84 15.20
C PRO A 317 -0.25 0.24 14.12
N LEU A 318 0.14 -0.11 12.90
CA LEU A 318 0.24 0.83 11.78
C LEU A 318 -1.12 1.47 11.46
N ASN A 319 -2.20 0.70 11.50
CA ASN A 319 -3.56 1.19 11.26
C ASN A 319 -4.13 2.08 12.37
N ALA A 320 -3.44 2.25 13.49
CA ALA A 320 -3.74 3.30 14.47
C ALA A 320 -3.09 4.63 14.07
N VAL A 321 -1.92 4.61 13.43
CA VAL A 321 -1.15 5.81 13.08
C VAL A 321 -1.58 6.40 11.72
N THR A 322 -1.78 5.56 10.70
CA THR A 322 -2.08 6.04 9.34
C THR A 322 -3.36 6.87 9.23
N PRO A 323 -4.49 6.54 9.92
CA PRO A 323 -5.68 7.39 9.91
C PRO A 323 -5.47 8.72 10.63
N LEU A 324 -4.69 8.74 11.73
CA LEU A 324 -4.41 9.96 12.47
C LEU A 324 -3.68 11.01 11.61
N LEU A 325 -2.82 10.56 10.71
CA LEU A 325 -2.14 11.44 9.75
C LEU A 325 -2.97 11.70 8.50
N GLY A 326 -3.69 10.67 8.00
CA GLY A 326 -4.40 10.75 6.74
C GLY A 326 -5.75 11.48 6.83
N ALA A 327 -6.54 11.25 7.88
CA ALA A 327 -7.88 11.82 7.99
C ALA A 327 -7.89 13.37 8.04
N PRO A 328 -7.01 14.06 8.80
CA PRO A 328 -6.94 15.52 8.78
C PRO A 328 -6.66 16.09 7.39
N VAL A 329 -5.78 15.43 6.60
CA VAL A 329 -5.49 15.84 5.23
C VAL A 329 -6.73 15.74 4.36
N ILE A 330 -7.47 14.64 4.44
CA ILE A 330 -8.69 14.44 3.65
C ILE A 330 -9.77 15.45 4.05
N ILE A 331 -9.97 15.70 5.34
CA ILE A 331 -10.92 16.70 5.84
C ILE A 331 -10.54 18.08 5.29
N TYR A 332 -9.27 18.47 5.38
CA TYR A 332 -8.79 19.72 4.82
C TYR A 332 -9.08 19.85 3.33
N VAL A 333 -8.83 18.77 2.57
CA VAL A 333 -9.08 18.69 1.13
C VAL A 333 -10.58 18.87 0.83
N ILE A 334 -11.46 18.19 1.55
CA ILE A 334 -12.91 18.28 1.37
C ILE A 334 -13.40 19.70 1.61
N ILE A 335 -12.94 20.34 2.67
CA ILE A 335 -13.33 21.73 3.02
C ILE A 335 -12.83 22.73 1.94
N ASN A 336 -11.64 22.48 1.38
CA ASN A 336 -10.99 23.38 0.42
C ASN A 336 -11.11 22.94 -1.03
N GLN A 337 -12.08 22.09 -1.39
CA GLN A 337 -12.25 21.54 -2.75
C GLN A 337 -12.22 22.58 -3.86
N ARG A 338 -12.78 23.79 -3.64
CA ARG A 338 -12.79 24.89 -4.63
C ARG A 338 -11.40 25.41 -5.01
N LYS A 339 -10.38 25.17 -4.19
CA LYS A 339 -8.98 25.59 -4.44
C LYS A 339 -8.14 24.52 -5.11
N ILE A 340 -8.63 23.29 -5.18
CA ILE A 340 -7.90 22.12 -5.67
C ILE A 340 -8.53 21.67 -6.98
N GLN A 341 -7.81 21.86 -8.10
CA GLN A 341 -8.22 21.33 -9.39
C GLN A 341 -7.97 19.82 -9.43
N TYR A 342 -9.03 19.03 -9.34
CA TYR A 342 -8.95 17.56 -9.45
C TYR A 342 -9.09 17.10 -10.89
N PHE A 343 -10.17 17.52 -11.52
CA PHE A 343 -10.53 17.14 -12.88
C PHE A 343 -11.09 18.40 -13.55
N ASN A 344 -10.60 18.76 -14.72
CA ASN A 344 -11.14 19.88 -15.52
C ASN A 344 -12.28 19.37 -16.40
#